data_1d6e9eb77b06bb9549fd5e57d35aae59
#
_entry.id   1d6e9eb77b06bb9549fd5e57d35aae59
#
_cell.length_a   1.000
_cell.length_b   1.000
_cell.length_c   1.000
_cell.angle_alpha   90.00
_cell.angle_beta   90.00
_cell.angle_gamma   90.00
#
_symmetry.space_group_name_H-M   'P 1'
#
loop_
_entity.id
_entity.type
_entity.pdbx_description
1 polymer ?
#
loop_
_entity_poly.entity_id
_entity_poly.type
_entity_poly.pdbx_seq_one_letter_code
_entity_poly.pdbx_strand_id
1 'polypeptide(L)'
;FLNMKQINKLLVILLALVTFSSCETYGDYEIEYTAIYPLCGEWVVNVTGEDGGVLAEGVTCNTYNTTDDATDKMWIKMSVATNDWGVRGKIHCDVASKSFDGDGIANLLHADDGINSTVTFNISGKVIVDGYTTQANTKVDAIEFTLTQNGKSMTVKGFRKTGWEGEDY
;
A
#
# COMPACT_ATOMS: atom_id res chain seq x y z
N PHE A 1 -46.60 -48.95 15.94
CA PHE A 1 -46.53 -47.74 16.76
C PHE A 1 -45.14 -47.58 17.31
N LEU A 2 -44.40 -46.55 16.93
CA LEU A 2 -43.07 -46.22 17.49
C LEU A 2 -43.25 -45.81 18.96
N ASN A 3 -42.44 -46.41 19.83
CA ASN A 3 -42.43 -46.09 21.26
C ASN A 3 -41.81 -44.69 21.46
N MET A 4 -42.34 -43.90 22.42
CA MET A 4 -41.88 -42.54 22.72
C MET A 4 -40.34 -42.41 22.86
N LYS A 5 -39.69 -43.46 23.41
CA LYS A 5 -38.22 -43.51 23.50
C LYS A 5 -37.53 -43.62 22.14
N GLN A 6 -38.15 -44.23 21.15
CA GLN A 6 -37.62 -44.32 19.78
C GLN A 6 -37.83 -43.01 19.00
N ILE A 7 -38.96 -42.34 19.25
CA ILE A 7 -39.25 -41.01 18.65
C ILE A 7 -38.25 -39.99 19.16
N ASN A 8 -37.93 -39.95 20.45
CA ASN A 8 -36.93 -39.02 21.00
C ASN A 8 -35.52 -39.29 20.46
N LYS A 9 -35.12 -40.55 20.26
CA LYS A 9 -33.83 -40.87 19.62
C LYS A 9 -33.76 -40.43 18.18
N LEU A 10 -34.83 -40.61 17.42
CA LEU A 10 -34.94 -40.15 16.04
C LEU A 10 -34.87 -38.60 15.93
N LEU A 11 -35.52 -37.92 16.87
CA LEU A 11 -35.55 -36.47 16.93
C LEU A 11 -34.16 -35.87 17.25
N VAL A 12 -33.40 -36.48 18.17
CA VAL A 12 -32.05 -36.12 18.50
C VAL A 12 -31.08 -36.34 17.31
N ILE A 13 -31.24 -37.48 16.61
CA ILE A 13 -30.43 -37.77 15.40
C ILE A 13 -30.74 -36.76 14.28
N LEU A 14 -32.02 -36.43 14.08
CA LEU A 14 -32.43 -35.43 13.07
C LEU A 14 -31.89 -34.06 13.41
N LEU A 15 -31.95 -33.67 14.69
CA LEU A 15 -31.40 -32.40 15.16
C LEU A 15 -29.88 -32.34 14.98
N ALA A 16 -29.16 -33.43 15.26
CA ALA A 16 -27.71 -33.50 15.04
C ALA A 16 -27.33 -33.41 13.55
N LEU A 17 -28.11 -34.01 12.65
CA LEU A 17 -27.88 -33.92 11.21
C LEU A 17 -28.07 -32.51 10.67
N VAL A 18 -28.98 -31.71 11.20
CA VAL A 18 -29.22 -30.34 10.79
C VAL A 18 -28.09 -29.40 11.25
N THR A 19 -27.47 -29.69 12.40
CA THR A 19 -26.35 -28.85 12.89
C THR A 19 -25.06 -29.05 12.11
N PHE A 20 -24.87 -30.16 11.40
CA PHE A 20 -23.69 -30.39 10.57
C PHE A 20 -23.81 -29.85 9.13
N SER A 21 -25.00 -29.46 8.68
CA SER A 21 -25.18 -28.90 7.33
C SER A 21 -24.99 -27.37 7.26
N SER A 22 -24.59 -26.73 8.36
CA SER A 22 -24.32 -25.28 8.39
C SER A 22 -22.87 -24.92 8.10
N CYS A 23 -22.05 -25.81 7.54
CA CYS A 23 -20.83 -25.40 6.85
C CYS A 23 -21.25 -24.88 5.48
N GLU A 24 -21.56 -23.60 5.39
CA GLU A 24 -21.48 -22.90 4.11
C GLU A 24 -20.04 -23.03 3.63
N THR A 25 -19.85 -23.81 2.57
CA THR A 25 -18.62 -23.77 1.80
C THR A 25 -18.63 -22.39 1.13
N TYR A 26 -18.05 -21.39 1.80
CA TYR A 26 -17.71 -20.17 1.11
C TYR A 26 -16.78 -20.60 -0.01
N GLY A 27 -17.23 -20.42 -1.26
CA GLY A 27 -16.38 -20.62 -2.41
C GLY A 27 -15.13 -19.77 -2.24
N ASP A 28 -14.01 -20.23 -2.76
CA ASP A 28 -12.79 -19.43 -2.79
C ASP A 28 -13.13 -18.08 -3.41
N TYR A 29 -13.19 -17.05 -2.56
CA TYR A 29 -13.32 -15.68 -3.04
C TYR A 29 -12.02 -15.34 -3.75
N GLU A 30 -12.09 -15.21 -5.07
CA GLU A 30 -11.00 -14.58 -5.82
C GLU A 30 -10.91 -13.13 -5.34
N ILE A 31 -9.77 -12.81 -4.71
CA ILE A 31 -9.49 -11.44 -4.29
C ILE A 31 -9.16 -10.65 -5.56
N GLU A 32 -10.07 -9.78 -5.98
CA GLU A 32 -9.82 -8.84 -7.06
C GLU A 32 -8.86 -7.75 -6.55
N TYR A 33 -7.65 -7.77 -7.07
CA TYR A 33 -6.67 -6.71 -6.82
C TYR A 33 -6.82 -5.60 -7.86
N THR A 34 -6.51 -4.36 -7.47
CA THR A 34 -6.41 -3.26 -8.43
C THR A 34 -5.31 -3.53 -9.46
N ALA A 35 -5.42 -2.94 -10.65
CA ALA A 35 -4.48 -3.17 -11.75
C ALA A 35 -3.01 -2.95 -11.36
N ILE A 36 -2.75 -1.99 -10.47
CA ILE A 36 -1.40 -1.60 -10.02
C ILE A 36 -1.05 -2.12 -8.61
N TYR A 37 -1.79 -3.11 -8.08
CA TYR A 37 -1.62 -3.63 -6.72
C TYR A 37 -0.16 -3.85 -6.27
N PRO A 38 0.76 -4.41 -7.09
CA PRO A 38 2.15 -4.62 -6.67
C PRO A 38 2.90 -3.33 -6.30
N LEU A 39 2.43 -2.18 -6.80
CA LEU A 39 3.02 -0.86 -6.53
C LEU A 39 2.31 -0.11 -5.41
N CYS A 40 1.15 -0.58 -4.95
CA CYS A 40 0.36 0.06 -3.91
C CYS A 40 0.82 -0.37 -2.52
N GLY A 41 0.82 0.57 -1.58
CA GLY A 41 1.12 0.26 -0.18
C GLY A 41 1.31 1.48 0.71
N GLU A 42 1.41 1.22 1.99
CA GLU A 42 1.95 2.13 2.99
C GLU A 42 3.40 1.75 3.24
N TRP A 43 4.28 2.72 3.18
CA TRP A 43 5.72 2.56 3.28
C TRP A 43 6.26 3.41 4.42
N VAL A 44 7.21 2.89 5.17
CA VAL A 44 8.03 3.64 6.11
C VAL A 44 9.33 3.99 5.42
N VAL A 45 9.59 5.28 5.23
CA VAL A 45 10.72 5.73 4.41
C VAL A 45 11.61 6.74 5.14
N ASN A 46 12.86 6.77 4.75
CA ASN A 46 13.84 7.79 5.15
C ASN A 46 14.14 8.69 3.95
N VAL A 47 14.26 9.98 4.20
CA VAL A 47 14.55 11.00 3.20
C VAL A 47 15.97 11.52 3.44
N THR A 48 16.81 11.44 2.43
CA THR A 48 18.21 11.86 2.46
C THR A 48 18.45 12.95 1.41
N GLY A 49 19.10 14.01 1.79
CA GLY A 49 19.47 15.10 0.88
C GLY A 49 20.59 14.72 -0.09
N GLU A 50 20.86 15.59 -1.04
CA GLU A 50 21.89 15.41 -2.08
C GLU A 50 23.31 15.32 -1.49
N ASP A 51 23.53 15.95 -0.35
CA ASP A 51 24.77 15.91 0.44
C ASP A 51 24.94 14.62 1.28
N GLY A 52 23.95 13.72 1.24
CA GLY A 52 23.90 12.51 2.05
C GLY A 52 23.38 12.75 3.47
N GLY A 53 23.03 13.98 3.84
CA GLY A 53 22.44 14.31 5.14
C GLY A 53 21.01 13.76 5.25
N VAL A 54 20.67 13.19 6.41
CA VAL A 54 19.32 12.71 6.71
C VAL A 54 18.40 13.91 6.95
N LEU A 55 17.37 14.06 6.14
CA LEU A 55 16.36 15.12 6.28
C LEU A 55 15.17 14.68 7.13
N ALA A 56 14.79 13.40 7.04
CA ALA A 56 13.71 12.83 7.84
C ALA A 56 13.82 11.30 7.88
N GLU A 57 13.38 10.71 8.98
CA GLU A 57 13.32 9.26 9.19
C GLU A 57 11.91 8.83 9.59
N GLY A 58 11.54 7.61 9.22
CA GLY A 58 10.25 7.02 9.61
C GLY A 58 9.03 7.74 9.02
N VAL A 59 9.19 8.37 7.86
CA VAL A 59 8.10 9.10 7.20
C VAL A 59 7.14 8.12 6.54
N THR A 60 5.84 8.34 6.70
CA THR A 60 4.85 7.58 5.96
C THR A 60 4.77 8.06 4.51
N CYS A 61 4.99 7.14 3.59
CA CYS A 61 4.72 7.31 2.17
C CYS A 61 3.60 6.35 1.76
N ASN A 62 2.62 6.84 1.00
CA ASN A 62 1.52 6.03 0.49
C ASN A 62 1.54 6.02 -1.03
N THR A 63 1.37 4.85 -1.62
CA THR A 63 1.11 4.68 -3.04
C THR A 63 -0.21 3.92 -3.22
N TYR A 64 -1.08 4.40 -4.10
CA TYR A 64 -2.41 3.82 -4.27
C TYR A 64 -2.96 4.07 -5.68
N ASN A 65 -3.92 3.24 -6.06
CA ASN A 65 -4.57 3.30 -7.37
C ASN A 65 -5.38 4.59 -7.54
N THR A 66 -5.66 4.91 -8.79
CA THR A 66 -6.59 5.96 -9.18
C THR A 66 -8.04 5.45 -9.11
N THR A 67 -9.01 6.36 -9.04
CA THR A 67 -10.44 5.99 -8.96
C THR A 67 -10.97 5.28 -10.21
N ASP A 68 -10.32 5.48 -11.34
CA ASP A 68 -10.59 4.82 -12.62
C ASP A 68 -9.78 3.51 -12.79
N ASP A 69 -9.07 3.07 -11.75
CA ASP A 69 -8.22 1.88 -11.73
C ASP A 69 -7.29 1.79 -12.95
N ALA A 70 -6.67 2.92 -13.30
CA ALA A 70 -5.75 3.00 -14.43
C ALA A 70 -4.57 2.04 -14.25
N THR A 71 -4.14 1.40 -15.34
CA THR A 71 -3.05 0.42 -15.34
C THR A 71 -1.66 1.04 -15.37
N ASP A 72 -1.57 2.34 -15.67
CA ASP A 72 -0.35 3.10 -15.91
C ASP A 72 -0.20 4.34 -15.02
N LYS A 73 -1.09 4.51 -14.02
CA LYS A 73 -1.09 5.68 -13.14
C LYS A 73 -1.34 5.29 -11.69
N MET A 74 -0.62 5.94 -10.80
CA MET A 74 -0.84 5.82 -9.38
C MET A 74 -0.73 7.17 -8.67
N TRP A 75 -1.29 7.24 -7.48
CA TRP A 75 -1.04 8.33 -6.55
C TRP A 75 0.18 8.02 -5.69
N ILE A 76 0.98 9.06 -5.42
CA ILE A 76 2.00 9.06 -4.37
C ILE A 76 1.72 10.20 -3.40
N LYS A 77 1.91 9.94 -2.10
CA LYS A 77 1.73 10.92 -1.05
C LYS A 77 2.74 10.71 0.08
N MET A 78 3.51 11.75 0.37
CA MET A 78 4.29 11.90 1.61
C MET A 78 3.85 13.18 2.29
N SER A 79 3.25 13.05 3.49
CA SER A 79 2.40 14.10 4.07
C SER A 79 3.12 15.02 5.02
N VAL A 80 4.09 15.81 4.55
CA VAL A 80 4.47 17.01 5.31
C VAL A 80 4.57 18.19 4.38
N ALA A 81 3.57 19.04 4.39
CA ALA A 81 3.43 20.19 3.50
C ALA A 81 4.47 21.29 3.72
N THR A 82 5.18 21.28 4.84
CA THR A 82 6.05 22.40 5.27
C THR A 82 7.52 22.25 4.89
N ASN A 83 7.88 21.15 4.23
CA ASN A 83 9.25 20.89 3.81
C ASN A 83 9.39 20.60 2.31
N ASP A 84 10.62 20.60 1.84
CA ASP A 84 10.93 20.44 0.42
C ASP A 84 10.67 19.01 -0.11
N TRP A 85 10.36 18.04 0.75
CA TRP A 85 10.15 16.64 0.35
C TRP A 85 8.69 16.16 0.47
N GLY A 86 7.79 16.97 1.03
CA GLY A 86 6.37 16.63 1.04
C GLY A 86 5.76 16.71 -0.35
N VAL A 87 5.12 15.62 -0.81
CA VAL A 87 4.50 15.55 -2.13
C VAL A 87 3.16 14.84 -2.10
N ARG A 88 2.26 15.28 -2.97
CA ARG A 88 1.05 14.57 -3.35
C ARG A 88 0.79 14.80 -4.84
N GLY A 89 0.79 13.73 -5.62
CA GLY A 89 0.55 13.85 -7.06
C GLY A 89 0.21 12.52 -7.70
N LYS A 90 -0.31 12.61 -8.94
CA LYS A 90 -0.57 11.45 -9.79
C LYS A 90 0.63 11.29 -10.72
N ILE A 91 1.24 10.12 -10.70
CA ILE A 91 2.45 9.80 -11.45
C ILE A 91 2.22 8.61 -12.37
N HIS A 92 3.08 8.44 -13.37
CA HIS A 92 3.10 7.26 -14.23
C HIS A 92 3.67 6.06 -13.47
N CYS A 93 3.21 4.85 -13.81
CA CYS A 93 3.77 3.61 -13.29
C CYS A 93 3.71 2.48 -14.31
N ASP A 94 4.66 1.55 -14.17
CA ASP A 94 4.74 0.31 -14.94
C ASP A 94 4.81 -0.87 -13.99
N VAL A 95 3.74 -1.67 -13.98
CA VAL A 95 3.60 -2.85 -13.10
C VAL A 95 4.60 -3.95 -13.46
N ALA A 96 4.91 -4.11 -14.74
CA ALA A 96 5.80 -5.19 -15.21
C ALA A 96 7.23 -4.99 -14.71
N SER A 97 7.74 -3.75 -14.80
CA SER A 97 9.08 -3.39 -14.28
C SER A 97 9.07 -2.96 -12.81
N LYS A 98 7.88 -2.83 -12.20
CA LYS A 98 7.67 -2.30 -10.83
C LYS A 98 8.30 -0.92 -10.64
N SER A 99 8.30 -0.10 -11.68
CA SER A 99 8.85 1.25 -11.67
C SER A 99 7.76 2.30 -11.75
N PHE A 100 8.13 3.52 -11.40
CA PHE A 100 7.28 4.70 -11.50
C PHE A 100 8.12 5.93 -11.77
N ASP A 101 7.52 6.90 -12.45
CA ASP A 101 8.17 8.16 -12.78
C ASP A 101 7.16 9.30 -12.96
N GLY A 102 7.65 10.51 -12.95
CA GLY A 102 6.88 11.70 -13.24
C GLY A 102 7.78 12.91 -13.40
N ASP A 103 7.51 13.73 -14.40
CA ASP A 103 8.21 14.97 -14.66
C ASP A 103 7.23 16.15 -14.66
N GLY A 104 7.56 17.21 -13.91
CA GLY A 104 6.71 18.38 -13.78
C GLY A 104 5.34 18.11 -13.14
N ILE A 105 5.24 17.14 -12.26
CA ILE A 105 3.99 16.75 -11.59
C ILE A 105 3.55 17.84 -10.63
N ALA A 106 2.31 18.31 -10.75
CA ALA A 106 1.74 19.29 -9.82
C ALA A 106 1.69 18.70 -8.39
N ASN A 107 2.32 19.40 -7.45
CA ASN A 107 2.30 19.00 -6.04
C ASN A 107 1.05 19.51 -5.35
N LEU A 108 0.05 18.66 -5.22
CA LEU A 108 -1.25 19.02 -4.66
C LEU A 108 -1.24 19.24 -3.15
N LEU A 109 -0.13 19.04 -2.44
CA LEU A 109 0.04 19.52 -1.07
C LEU A 109 0.12 21.04 -0.98
N HIS A 110 0.51 21.69 -2.06
CA HIS A 110 0.65 23.15 -2.17
C HIS A 110 -0.48 23.78 -2.98
N ALA A 111 -1.55 23.05 -3.24
CA ALA A 111 -2.71 23.55 -3.97
C ALA A 111 -3.72 24.15 -3.01
N ASP A 112 -4.02 25.45 -3.14
CA ASP A 112 -5.01 26.15 -2.32
C ASP A 112 -6.44 25.59 -2.51
N ASP A 113 -6.75 25.13 -3.73
CA ASP A 113 -8.03 24.51 -4.10
C ASP A 113 -7.99 22.98 -4.12
N GLY A 114 -6.86 22.38 -3.76
CA GLY A 114 -6.63 20.92 -3.78
C GLY A 114 -6.48 20.32 -5.19
N ILE A 115 -6.49 21.14 -6.24
CA ILE A 115 -6.46 20.70 -7.65
C ILE A 115 -5.31 21.34 -8.42
N ASN A 116 -5.06 22.65 -8.21
CA ASN A 116 -4.07 23.39 -8.95
C ASN A 116 -2.90 23.80 -8.06
N SER A 117 -1.69 23.47 -8.46
CA SER A 117 -0.48 23.88 -7.77
C SER A 117 0.52 24.45 -8.77
N THR A 118 1.18 25.54 -8.39
CA THR A 118 2.34 26.07 -9.12
C THR A 118 3.65 25.39 -8.73
N VAL A 119 3.66 24.68 -7.60
CA VAL A 119 4.78 23.85 -7.18
C VAL A 119 4.71 22.50 -7.89
N THR A 120 5.80 22.12 -8.53
CA THR A 120 5.91 20.83 -9.22
C THR A 120 7.07 20.02 -8.67
N PHE A 121 7.02 18.71 -8.88
CA PHE A 121 8.11 17.81 -8.54
C PHE A 121 8.39 16.83 -9.68
N ASN A 122 9.62 16.33 -9.70
CA ASN A 122 10.03 15.21 -10.55
C ASN A 122 10.32 14.01 -9.64
N ILE A 123 9.98 12.83 -10.11
CA ILE A 123 10.18 11.59 -9.36
C ILE A 123 10.58 10.46 -10.31
N SER A 124 11.46 9.58 -9.86
CA SER A 124 11.78 8.33 -10.55
C SER A 124 12.19 7.28 -9.54
N GLY A 125 11.57 6.09 -9.61
CA GLY A 125 11.81 5.05 -8.63
C GLY A 125 11.22 3.71 -8.98
N LYS A 126 11.30 2.79 -8.02
CA LYS A 126 10.83 1.41 -8.17
C LYS A 126 10.47 0.78 -6.83
N VAL A 127 9.70 -0.29 -6.91
CA VAL A 127 9.47 -1.24 -5.83
C VAL A 127 10.36 -2.47 -6.05
N ILE A 128 11.01 -2.93 -4.99
CA ILE A 128 11.90 -4.10 -5.00
C ILE A 128 11.23 -5.19 -4.16
N VAL A 129 10.83 -6.27 -4.81
CA VAL A 129 10.17 -7.40 -4.14
C VAL A 129 11.13 -8.03 -3.14
N ASP A 130 10.65 -8.30 -1.91
CA ASP A 130 11.46 -8.86 -0.82
C ASP A 130 12.74 -8.07 -0.54
N GLY A 131 12.75 -6.78 -0.87
CA GLY A 131 13.95 -5.92 -0.84
C GLY A 131 14.41 -5.49 0.55
N TYR A 132 13.63 -5.77 1.59
CA TYR A 132 13.97 -5.43 2.96
C TYR A 132 13.67 -6.59 3.91
N THR A 133 14.48 -6.73 4.96
CA THR A 133 14.24 -7.71 6.03
C THR A 133 14.03 -6.95 7.33
N THR A 134 12.86 -7.11 7.94
CA THR A 134 12.48 -6.46 9.20
C THR A 134 13.30 -7.01 10.38
N GLN A 135 13.20 -6.36 11.53
CA GLN A 135 13.87 -6.83 12.77
C GLN A 135 13.37 -8.21 13.20
N ALA A 136 12.11 -8.56 12.90
CA ALA A 136 11.56 -9.89 13.15
C ALA A 136 11.93 -10.93 12.08
N ASN A 137 12.86 -10.59 11.17
CA ASN A 137 13.32 -11.45 10.07
C ASN A 137 12.24 -11.77 9.03
N THR A 138 11.24 -10.90 8.88
CA THR A 138 10.22 -10.98 7.85
C THR A 138 10.71 -10.25 6.60
N LYS A 139 10.60 -10.87 5.42
CA LYS A 139 10.90 -10.21 4.14
C LYS A 139 9.69 -9.42 3.68
N VAL A 140 9.93 -8.18 3.31
CA VAL A 140 8.92 -7.27 2.77
C VAL A 140 9.47 -6.50 1.57
N ASP A 141 8.59 -5.96 0.75
CA ASP A 141 9.00 -5.14 -0.38
C ASP A 141 9.67 -3.85 0.11
N ALA A 142 10.66 -3.41 -0.63
CA ALA A 142 11.28 -2.10 -0.46
C ALA A 142 10.80 -1.13 -1.54
N ILE A 143 10.86 0.16 -1.24
CA ILE A 143 10.65 1.25 -2.18
C ILE A 143 11.88 2.15 -2.20
N GLU A 144 12.32 2.56 -3.38
CA GLU A 144 13.37 3.56 -3.53
C GLU A 144 13.05 4.50 -4.69
N PHE A 145 13.29 5.78 -4.49
CA PHE A 145 13.11 6.77 -5.54
C PHE A 145 13.94 8.05 -5.29
N THR A 146 14.19 8.76 -6.36
CA THR A 146 14.72 10.13 -6.32
C THR A 146 13.56 11.09 -6.49
N LEU A 147 13.52 12.11 -5.67
CA LEU A 147 12.56 13.20 -5.69
C LEU A 147 13.29 14.52 -5.90
N THR A 148 12.88 15.29 -6.89
CA THR A 148 13.43 16.64 -7.11
C THR A 148 12.30 17.67 -7.03
N GLN A 149 12.44 18.62 -6.12
CA GLN A 149 11.48 19.71 -5.91
C GLN A 149 12.21 20.98 -5.50
N ASN A 150 11.77 22.13 -5.99
CA ASN A 150 12.38 23.45 -5.68
C ASN A 150 13.91 23.48 -5.90
N GLY A 151 14.40 22.79 -6.94
CA GLY A 151 15.83 22.74 -7.27
C GLY A 151 16.68 21.88 -6.32
N LYS A 152 16.05 21.12 -5.40
CA LYS A 152 16.71 20.18 -4.49
C LYS A 152 16.41 18.77 -4.91
N SER A 153 17.41 17.90 -4.91
CA SER A 153 17.29 16.47 -5.16
C SER A 153 17.42 15.69 -3.86
N MET A 154 16.56 14.71 -3.68
CA MET A 154 16.51 13.89 -2.47
C MET A 154 16.37 12.42 -2.84
N THR A 155 17.00 11.56 -2.08
CA THR A 155 16.83 10.12 -2.18
C THR A 155 15.90 9.64 -1.07
N VAL A 156 14.89 8.88 -1.45
CA VAL A 156 13.92 8.29 -0.52
C VAL A 156 14.03 6.77 -0.60
N LYS A 157 14.22 6.14 0.54
CA LYS A 157 14.30 4.67 0.65
C LYS A 157 13.52 4.19 1.86
N GLY A 158 12.85 3.07 1.70
CA GLY A 158 12.12 2.48 2.80
C GLY A 158 11.54 1.11 2.46
N PHE A 159 10.63 0.65 3.28
CA PHE A 159 10.05 -0.67 3.18
C PHE A 159 8.53 -0.62 3.39
N ARG A 160 7.85 -1.65 2.90
CA ARG A 160 6.40 -1.81 3.07
C ARG A 160 6.09 -2.04 4.54
N LYS A 161 5.20 -1.22 5.08
CA LYS A 161 4.73 -1.35 6.45
C LYS A 161 4.01 -2.68 6.63
N THR A 162 4.38 -3.42 7.67
CA THR A 162 3.79 -4.73 7.98
C THR A 162 2.50 -4.61 8.79
N GLY A 163 2.37 -3.55 9.58
CA GLY A 163 1.31 -3.36 10.57
C GLY A 163 1.51 -4.18 11.84
N TRP A 164 2.63 -4.90 11.98
CA TRP A 164 2.96 -5.63 13.21
C TRP A 164 3.74 -4.74 14.17
N GLU A 165 3.39 -4.83 15.45
CA GLU A 165 4.09 -4.08 16.50
C GLU A 165 5.57 -4.47 16.55
N GLY A 166 6.46 -3.47 16.51
CA GLY A 166 7.92 -3.66 16.55
C GLY A 166 8.61 -3.96 15.21
N GLU A 167 7.87 -4.05 14.10
CA GLU A 167 8.46 -4.27 12.77
C GLU A 167 8.56 -3.02 11.89
N ASP A 168 7.81 -1.97 12.20
CA ASP A 168 7.63 -0.78 11.36
C ASP A 168 8.41 0.45 11.88
N TYR A 169 9.63 0.24 12.44
CA TYR A 169 10.49 1.30 12.98
C TYR A 169 11.88 1.30 12.35
#